data_5b991cfa230ad21c565c704b55191474
#
_entry.id   5b991cfa230ad21c565c704b55191474
#
_cell.length_a   1.000
_cell.length_b   1.000
_cell.length_c   1.000
_cell.angle_alpha   90.00
_cell.angle_beta   90.00
_cell.angle_gamma   90.00
#
_symmetry.space_group_name_H-M   'P 1'
#
loop_
_entity.id
_entity.type
_entity.pdbx_description
1 polymer ?
#
loop_
_entity_poly.entity_id
_entity_poly.type
_entity_poly.pdbx_seq_one_letter_code
_entity_poly.pdbx_strand_id
1 'polypeptide(L)'
;MEPPLLVALLAIGLAVFFAIQAFGAKRRSSSEDKVMKGYFLLGLSGLMAKIAAADGTVTSDETEMATRFFSRMELTDSEKAMCIGNFVTARRSGLTARDHAKRFMACANAAACEFLYDMLWRISRVDGTVAPAEDALLAEIARDLGLGEAAYENFKSGKKPQHDKAALQGAGVPPSLLALAR
;
A
#
# COMPACT_ATOMS: atom_id res chain seq x y z
N MET A 1 39.67 43.64 -5.82
CA MET A 1 38.49 43.23 -5.04
C MET A 1 38.92 43.03 -3.61
N GLU A 2 38.31 43.69 -2.67
CA GLU A 2 38.64 43.58 -1.25
C GLU A 2 38.33 42.16 -0.72
N PRO A 3 39.22 41.52 0.06
CA PRO A 3 39.07 40.16 0.54
C PRO A 3 37.73 39.89 1.25
N PRO A 4 37.12 40.82 2.02
CA PRO A 4 35.83 40.57 2.64
C PRO A 4 34.66 40.40 1.65
N LEU A 5 34.71 41.04 0.51
CA LEU A 5 33.65 40.99 -0.51
C LEU A 5 33.64 39.65 -1.24
N LEU A 6 34.82 39.06 -1.47
CA LEU A 6 34.96 37.74 -2.09
C LEU A 6 34.46 36.62 -1.17
N VAL A 7 34.74 36.74 0.13
CA VAL A 7 34.26 35.77 1.13
C VAL A 7 32.74 35.84 1.27
N ALA A 8 32.15 37.04 1.25
CA ALA A 8 30.71 37.22 1.29
C ALA A 8 29.99 36.61 0.08
N LEU A 9 30.53 36.80 -1.12
CA LEU A 9 29.98 36.22 -2.35
C LEU A 9 30.09 34.71 -2.38
N LEU A 10 31.18 34.10 -1.88
CA LEU A 10 31.33 32.66 -1.73
C LEU A 10 30.32 32.08 -0.72
N ALA A 11 30.11 32.74 0.41
CA ALA A 11 29.15 32.31 1.43
C ALA A 11 27.71 32.34 0.89
N ILE A 12 27.33 33.38 0.14
CA ILE A 12 26.01 33.47 -0.50
C ILE A 12 25.84 32.36 -1.55
N GLY A 13 26.85 32.14 -2.40
CA GLY A 13 26.83 31.08 -3.40
C GLY A 13 26.66 29.68 -2.80
N LEU A 14 27.36 29.43 -1.68
CA LEU A 14 27.25 28.16 -0.95
C LEU A 14 25.87 27.98 -0.32
N ALA A 15 25.32 29.02 0.29
CA ALA A 15 23.98 29.00 0.89
C ALA A 15 22.89 28.75 -0.17
N VAL A 16 22.97 29.39 -1.33
CA VAL A 16 22.05 29.17 -2.45
C VAL A 16 22.18 27.74 -2.99
N PHE A 17 23.42 27.24 -3.12
CA PHE A 17 23.65 25.87 -3.56
C PHE A 17 23.02 24.85 -2.60
N PHE A 18 23.21 25.00 -1.28
CA PHE A 18 22.59 24.11 -0.29
C PHE A 18 21.08 24.26 -0.25
N ALA A 19 20.53 25.46 -0.43
CA ALA A 19 19.09 25.66 -0.52
C ALA A 19 18.48 24.95 -1.73
N ILE A 20 19.13 25.03 -2.90
CA ILE A 20 18.70 24.32 -4.12
C ILE A 20 18.76 22.81 -3.92
N GLN A 21 19.81 22.26 -3.29
CA GLN A 21 19.95 20.85 -2.99
C GLN A 21 18.88 20.38 -2.01
N ALA A 22 18.62 21.13 -0.93
CA ALA A 22 17.59 20.82 0.06
C ALA A 22 16.18 20.86 -0.55
N PHE A 23 15.89 21.84 -1.41
CA PHE A 23 14.62 21.94 -2.12
C PHE A 23 14.43 20.81 -3.13
N GLY A 24 15.49 20.45 -3.84
CA GLY A 24 15.51 19.33 -4.80
C GLY A 24 15.31 17.99 -4.11
N ALA A 25 15.96 17.75 -2.98
CA ALA A 25 15.82 16.56 -2.17
C ALA A 25 14.40 16.42 -1.61
N LYS A 26 13.82 17.49 -1.04
CA LYS A 26 12.45 17.50 -0.51
C LYS A 26 11.40 17.25 -1.61
N ARG A 27 11.63 17.75 -2.83
CA ARG A 27 10.72 17.53 -3.97
C ARG A 27 10.82 16.12 -4.52
N ARG A 28 12.02 15.52 -4.52
CA ARG A 28 12.22 14.10 -4.91
C ARG A 28 11.54 13.17 -3.91
N SER A 29 11.77 13.34 -2.61
CA SER A 29 11.12 12.55 -1.56
C SER A 29 9.59 12.61 -1.68
N SER A 30 9.00 13.78 -1.86
CA SER A 30 7.54 13.92 -2.04
C SER A 30 7.01 13.24 -3.32
N SER A 31 7.82 13.13 -4.37
CA SER A 31 7.42 12.41 -5.59
C SER A 31 7.52 10.90 -5.42
N GLU A 32 8.58 10.44 -4.78
CA GLU A 32 8.79 9.02 -4.47
C GLU A 32 7.71 8.51 -3.51
N ASP A 33 7.37 9.27 -2.47
CA ASP A 33 6.30 8.94 -1.54
C ASP A 33 4.93 8.79 -2.24
N LYS A 34 4.63 9.66 -3.21
CA LYS A 34 3.39 9.57 -4.00
C LYS A 34 3.37 8.32 -4.89
N VAL A 35 4.50 7.99 -5.51
CA VAL A 35 4.64 6.79 -6.34
C VAL A 35 4.46 5.55 -5.48
N MET A 36 5.14 5.46 -4.34
CA MET A 36 5.03 4.34 -3.40
C MET A 36 3.60 4.18 -2.86
N LYS A 37 2.96 5.29 -2.48
CA LYS A 37 1.55 5.31 -2.10
C LYS A 37 0.65 4.76 -3.21
N GLY A 38 0.89 5.17 -4.45
CA GLY A 38 0.15 4.68 -5.62
C GLY A 38 0.29 3.17 -5.79
N TYR A 39 1.49 2.63 -5.72
CA TYR A 39 1.73 1.19 -5.81
C TYR A 39 1.09 0.41 -4.67
N PHE A 40 1.14 0.93 -3.43
CA PHE A 40 0.46 0.32 -2.29
C PHE A 40 -1.06 0.23 -2.54
N LEU A 41 -1.68 1.32 -2.95
CA LEU A 41 -3.12 1.39 -3.20
C LEU A 41 -3.56 0.50 -4.36
N LEU A 42 -2.77 0.43 -5.45
CA LEU A 42 -3.03 -0.47 -6.58
C LEU A 42 -2.85 -1.94 -6.19
N GLY A 43 -1.84 -2.27 -5.39
CA GLY A 43 -1.64 -3.61 -4.85
C GLY A 43 -2.81 -4.05 -3.97
N LEU A 44 -3.19 -3.21 -3.00
CA LEU A 44 -4.32 -3.46 -2.10
C LEU A 44 -5.62 -3.67 -2.88
N SER A 45 -6.01 -2.72 -3.73
CA SER A 45 -7.26 -2.80 -4.48
C SER A 45 -7.29 -3.94 -5.50
N GLY A 46 -6.15 -4.27 -6.11
CA GLY A 46 -6.03 -5.40 -7.04
C GLY A 46 -6.14 -6.75 -6.33
N LEU A 47 -5.48 -6.93 -5.19
CA LEU A 47 -5.57 -8.17 -4.41
C LEU A 47 -6.96 -8.34 -3.77
N MET A 48 -7.57 -7.25 -3.25
CA MET A 48 -8.96 -7.26 -2.80
C MET A 48 -9.91 -7.75 -3.91
N ALA A 49 -9.72 -7.26 -5.14
CA ALA A 49 -10.54 -7.67 -6.27
C ALA A 49 -10.40 -9.15 -6.61
N LYS A 50 -9.22 -9.73 -6.43
CA LYS A 50 -8.99 -11.17 -6.67
C LYS A 50 -9.60 -12.02 -5.57
N ILE A 51 -9.55 -11.57 -4.32
CA ILE A 51 -10.21 -12.27 -3.20
C ILE A 51 -11.72 -12.26 -3.42
N ALA A 52 -12.32 -11.09 -3.67
CA ALA A 52 -13.75 -10.98 -3.93
C ALA A 52 -14.22 -11.81 -5.15
N ALA A 53 -13.36 -12.07 -6.11
CA ALA A 53 -13.67 -12.91 -7.28
C ALA A 53 -13.30 -14.39 -7.11
N ALA A 54 -12.84 -14.82 -5.93
CA ALA A 54 -12.31 -16.18 -5.72
C ALA A 54 -13.36 -17.27 -5.86
N ASP A 55 -14.61 -16.98 -5.53
CA ASP A 55 -15.75 -17.90 -5.67
C ASP A 55 -16.39 -17.86 -7.09
N GLY A 56 -15.88 -17.01 -7.97
CA GLY A 56 -16.33 -16.87 -9.37
C GLY A 56 -17.49 -15.87 -9.57
N THR A 57 -18.06 -15.36 -8.49
CA THR A 57 -19.16 -14.37 -8.53
C THR A 57 -18.79 -13.13 -7.76
N VAL A 58 -18.80 -11.97 -8.41
CA VAL A 58 -18.66 -10.69 -7.69
C VAL A 58 -20.01 -10.01 -7.62
N THR A 59 -20.53 -9.95 -6.41
CA THR A 59 -21.83 -9.35 -6.12
C THR A 59 -21.77 -7.82 -6.11
N SER A 60 -22.93 -7.17 -6.19
CA SER A 60 -23.07 -5.72 -5.97
C SER A 60 -22.58 -5.34 -4.57
N ASP A 61 -22.84 -6.21 -3.58
CA ASP A 61 -22.53 -5.97 -2.18
C ASP A 61 -21.02 -5.91 -1.92
N GLU A 62 -20.22 -6.78 -2.56
CA GLU A 62 -18.75 -6.74 -2.51
C GLU A 62 -18.18 -5.47 -3.16
N THR A 63 -18.79 -5.03 -4.26
CA THR A 63 -18.38 -3.76 -4.90
C THR A 63 -18.72 -2.57 -4.00
N GLU A 64 -19.87 -2.58 -3.36
CA GLU A 64 -20.27 -1.56 -2.41
C GLU A 64 -19.38 -1.59 -1.16
N MET A 65 -19.05 -2.77 -0.66
CA MET A 65 -18.12 -2.96 0.48
C MET A 65 -16.74 -2.38 0.16
N ALA A 66 -16.16 -2.70 -0.99
CA ALA A 66 -14.89 -2.13 -1.42
C ALA A 66 -14.97 -0.60 -1.54
N THR A 67 -16.06 -0.07 -2.09
CA THR A 67 -16.31 1.37 -2.20
C THR A 67 -16.39 2.03 -0.83
N ARG A 68 -17.14 1.44 0.11
CA ARG A 68 -17.23 1.91 1.50
C ARG A 68 -15.88 1.85 2.21
N PHE A 69 -15.09 0.79 1.96
CA PHE A 69 -13.75 0.64 2.53
C PHE A 69 -12.84 1.79 2.09
N PHE A 70 -12.71 2.04 0.79
CA PHE A 70 -11.88 3.15 0.28
C PHE A 70 -12.41 4.53 0.65
N SER A 71 -13.74 4.70 0.81
CA SER A 71 -14.35 5.96 1.23
C SER A 71 -14.03 6.32 2.68
N ARG A 72 -13.83 5.33 3.55
CA ARG A 72 -13.43 5.54 4.95
C ARG A 72 -11.95 5.85 5.14
N MET A 73 -11.14 5.61 4.09
CA MET A 73 -9.74 6.01 4.10
C MET A 73 -9.62 7.52 3.84
N GLU A 74 -8.70 8.17 4.51
CA GLU A 74 -8.33 9.57 4.26
C GLU A 74 -7.52 9.68 2.95
N LEU A 75 -8.16 9.33 1.84
CA LEU A 75 -7.62 9.41 0.49
C LEU A 75 -8.23 10.62 -0.22
N THR A 76 -7.49 11.18 -1.16
CA THR A 76 -8.03 12.16 -2.10
C THR A 76 -9.07 11.50 -3.01
N ASP A 77 -9.97 12.29 -3.59
CA ASP A 77 -11.00 11.75 -4.48
C ASP A 77 -10.41 11.04 -5.71
N SER A 78 -9.27 11.54 -6.22
CA SER A 78 -8.52 10.88 -7.29
C SER A 78 -7.97 9.50 -6.87
N GLU A 79 -7.44 9.39 -5.65
CA GLU A 79 -6.95 8.11 -5.12
C GLU A 79 -8.08 7.12 -4.86
N LYS A 80 -9.22 7.58 -4.34
CA LYS A 80 -10.41 6.75 -4.19
C LYS A 80 -10.91 6.23 -5.53
N ALA A 81 -11.05 7.12 -6.51
CA ALA A 81 -11.46 6.75 -7.86
C ALA A 81 -10.49 5.74 -8.50
N MET A 82 -9.18 5.92 -8.31
CA MET A 82 -8.16 4.97 -8.76
C MET A 82 -8.33 3.59 -8.11
N CYS A 83 -8.52 3.53 -6.78
CA CYS A 83 -8.69 2.26 -6.07
C CYS A 83 -9.96 1.52 -6.51
N ILE A 84 -11.09 2.24 -6.61
CA ILE A 84 -12.36 1.66 -7.05
C ILE A 84 -12.28 1.20 -8.50
N GLY A 85 -11.72 2.03 -9.38
CA GLY A 85 -11.51 1.69 -10.78
C GLY A 85 -10.61 0.46 -10.96
N ASN A 86 -9.50 0.38 -10.20
CA ASN A 86 -8.62 -0.77 -10.20
C ASN A 86 -9.31 -2.03 -9.64
N PHE A 87 -10.09 -1.92 -8.56
CA PHE A 87 -10.89 -3.02 -8.04
C PHE A 87 -11.84 -3.58 -9.10
N VAL A 88 -12.60 -2.72 -9.77
CA VAL A 88 -13.55 -3.12 -10.83
C VAL A 88 -12.85 -3.77 -12.03
N THR A 89 -11.70 -3.25 -12.44
CA THR A 89 -10.98 -3.77 -13.62
C THR A 89 -10.14 -5.00 -13.29
N ALA A 90 -9.48 -5.05 -12.13
CA ALA A 90 -8.61 -6.14 -11.73
C ALA A 90 -9.32 -7.48 -11.63
N ARG A 91 -10.57 -7.50 -11.15
CA ARG A 91 -11.37 -8.74 -11.05
C ARG A 91 -11.58 -9.43 -12.40
N ARG A 92 -11.68 -8.65 -13.50
CA ARG A 92 -11.89 -9.15 -14.87
C ARG A 92 -10.60 -9.22 -15.68
N SER A 93 -9.50 -8.70 -15.14
CA SER A 93 -8.21 -8.72 -15.84
C SER A 93 -7.63 -10.13 -15.87
N GLY A 94 -6.81 -10.41 -16.89
CA GLY A 94 -6.03 -11.63 -16.98
C GLY A 94 -4.87 -11.71 -15.95
N LEU A 95 -4.64 -10.64 -15.14
CA LEU A 95 -3.65 -10.64 -14.08
C LEU A 95 -4.12 -11.52 -12.92
N THR A 96 -3.21 -12.34 -12.42
CA THR A 96 -3.44 -13.19 -11.25
C THR A 96 -3.19 -12.43 -9.93
N ALA A 97 -3.60 -13.00 -8.80
CA ALA A 97 -3.22 -12.46 -7.48
C ALA A 97 -1.70 -12.39 -7.31
N ARG A 98 -0.98 -13.40 -7.82
CA ARG A 98 0.50 -13.42 -7.86
C ARG A 98 1.08 -12.23 -8.62
N ASP A 99 0.48 -11.81 -9.75
CA ASP A 99 0.96 -10.67 -10.52
C ASP A 99 0.79 -9.36 -9.74
N HIS A 100 -0.33 -9.21 -9.04
CA HIS A 100 -0.55 -8.07 -8.14
C HIS A 100 0.41 -8.07 -6.95
N ALA A 101 0.64 -9.24 -6.32
CA ALA A 101 1.60 -9.38 -5.22
C ALA A 101 3.03 -9.04 -5.67
N LYS A 102 3.48 -9.57 -6.81
CA LYS A 102 4.81 -9.26 -7.37
C LYS A 102 5.00 -7.77 -7.64
N ARG A 103 4.00 -7.10 -8.22
CA ARG A 103 4.04 -5.66 -8.47
C ARG A 103 4.16 -4.87 -7.17
N PHE A 104 3.42 -5.28 -6.15
CA PHE A 104 3.49 -4.67 -4.83
C PHE A 104 4.86 -4.87 -4.19
N MET A 105 5.38 -6.10 -4.19
CA MET A 105 6.70 -6.43 -3.62
C MET A 105 7.87 -5.71 -4.30
N ALA A 106 7.74 -5.31 -5.55
CA ALA A 106 8.78 -4.55 -6.26
C ALA A 106 9.09 -3.19 -5.60
N CYS A 107 8.20 -2.68 -4.77
CA CYS A 107 8.33 -1.38 -4.10
C CYS A 107 8.03 -1.42 -2.59
N ALA A 108 7.62 -2.58 -2.03
CA ALA A 108 7.28 -2.73 -0.62
C ALA A 108 8.38 -3.46 0.15
N ASN A 109 8.51 -3.14 1.44
CA ASN A 109 9.30 -3.93 2.38
C ASN A 109 8.44 -5.00 3.08
N ALA A 110 9.07 -5.86 3.89
CA ALA A 110 8.38 -6.93 4.60
C ALA A 110 7.24 -6.42 5.51
N ALA A 111 7.43 -5.28 6.20
CA ALA A 111 6.41 -4.68 7.05
C ALA A 111 5.17 -4.25 6.25
N ALA A 112 5.38 -3.66 5.06
CA ALA A 112 4.28 -3.29 4.17
C ALA A 112 3.54 -4.51 3.61
N CYS A 113 4.27 -5.62 3.31
CA CYS A 113 3.65 -6.87 2.88
C CYS A 113 2.77 -7.47 3.97
N GLU A 114 3.25 -7.50 5.21
CA GLU A 114 2.47 -7.99 6.36
C GLU A 114 1.25 -7.12 6.63
N PHE A 115 1.40 -5.79 6.57
CA PHE A 115 0.30 -4.85 6.75
C PHE A 115 -0.75 -4.97 5.63
N LEU A 116 -0.33 -5.07 4.36
CA LEU A 116 -1.23 -5.34 3.26
C LEU A 116 -2.03 -6.63 3.50
N TYR A 117 -1.34 -7.68 3.93
CA TYR A 117 -1.95 -8.98 4.19
C TYR A 117 -2.97 -8.93 5.34
N ASP A 118 -2.67 -8.18 6.42
CA ASP A 118 -3.64 -7.90 7.50
C ASP A 118 -4.90 -7.21 6.96
N MET A 119 -4.75 -6.24 6.06
CA MET A 119 -5.90 -5.58 5.42
C MET A 119 -6.75 -6.56 4.61
N LEU A 120 -6.12 -7.46 3.86
CA LEU A 120 -6.84 -8.48 3.07
C LEU A 120 -7.65 -9.42 3.97
N TRP A 121 -7.08 -9.88 5.10
CA TRP A 121 -7.78 -10.68 6.09
C TRP A 121 -8.97 -9.97 6.74
N ARG A 122 -8.81 -8.67 7.05
CA ARG A 122 -9.91 -7.86 7.62
C ARG A 122 -11.06 -7.73 6.65
N ILE A 123 -10.77 -7.61 5.37
CA ILE A 123 -11.79 -7.49 4.31
C ILE A 123 -12.51 -8.82 4.11
N SER A 124 -11.79 -9.93 4.00
CA SER A 124 -12.39 -11.25 3.84
C SER A 124 -13.24 -11.71 5.04
N ARG A 125 -13.12 -11.03 6.19
CA ARG A 125 -13.91 -11.32 7.41
C ARG A 125 -15.05 -10.33 7.67
N VAL A 126 -15.33 -9.42 6.74
CA VAL A 126 -16.35 -8.38 6.99
C VAL A 126 -17.73 -8.98 7.25
N ASP A 127 -18.06 -10.08 6.62
CA ASP A 127 -19.32 -10.86 6.79
C ASP A 127 -19.24 -11.94 7.85
N GLY A 128 -18.11 -12.05 8.55
CA GLY A 128 -17.89 -12.99 9.67
C GLY A 128 -17.34 -14.36 9.26
N THR A 129 -17.37 -14.71 7.97
CA THR A 129 -16.87 -15.99 7.45
C THR A 129 -15.98 -15.77 6.24
N VAL A 130 -14.91 -16.56 6.14
CA VAL A 130 -14.04 -16.60 4.96
C VAL A 130 -14.43 -17.82 4.14
N ALA A 131 -14.82 -17.63 2.88
CA ALA A 131 -15.17 -18.72 2.00
C ALA A 131 -13.94 -19.63 1.72
N PRO A 132 -14.12 -20.94 1.48
CA PRO A 132 -12.99 -21.85 1.22
C PRO A 132 -12.09 -21.40 0.06
N ALA A 133 -12.65 -20.80 -0.99
CA ALA A 133 -11.90 -20.30 -2.12
C ALA A 133 -11.07 -19.06 -1.75
N GLU A 134 -11.61 -18.15 -0.93
CA GLU A 134 -10.88 -17.01 -0.39
C GLU A 134 -9.74 -17.44 0.54
N ASP A 135 -10.01 -18.42 1.44
CA ASP A 135 -9.01 -18.97 2.36
C ASP A 135 -7.83 -19.58 1.58
N ALA A 136 -8.10 -20.36 0.54
CA ALA A 136 -7.08 -20.93 -0.33
C ALA A 136 -6.26 -19.81 -1.03
N LEU A 137 -6.93 -18.77 -1.54
CA LEU A 137 -6.25 -17.66 -2.18
C LEU A 137 -5.44 -16.81 -1.20
N LEU A 138 -5.91 -16.61 0.03
CA LEU A 138 -5.16 -15.97 1.10
C LEU A 138 -3.87 -16.73 1.42
N ALA A 139 -3.93 -18.07 1.46
CA ALA A 139 -2.74 -18.91 1.66
C ALA A 139 -1.72 -18.73 0.49
N GLU A 140 -2.20 -18.62 -0.75
CA GLU A 140 -1.33 -18.34 -1.91
C GLU A 140 -0.71 -16.94 -1.82
N ILE A 141 -1.50 -15.92 -1.50
CA ILE A 141 -1.03 -14.54 -1.36
C ILE A 141 0.04 -14.42 -0.27
N ALA A 142 -0.11 -15.11 0.88
CA ALA A 142 0.91 -15.13 1.94
C ALA A 142 2.26 -15.61 1.40
N ARG A 143 2.25 -16.70 0.64
CA ARG A 143 3.47 -17.24 0.00
C ARG A 143 4.06 -16.26 -1.03
N ASP A 144 3.20 -15.70 -1.86
CA ASP A 144 3.61 -14.77 -2.92
C ASP A 144 4.14 -13.44 -2.35
N LEU A 145 3.68 -13.01 -1.16
CA LEU A 145 4.22 -11.86 -0.42
C LEU A 145 5.46 -12.20 0.44
N GLY A 146 5.91 -13.46 0.43
CA GLY A 146 7.08 -13.89 1.19
C GLY A 146 6.84 -14.00 2.71
N LEU A 147 5.58 -14.04 3.17
CA LEU A 147 5.24 -14.10 4.60
C LEU A 147 5.34 -15.52 5.18
N GLY A 148 5.24 -16.53 4.33
CA GLY A 148 5.31 -17.94 4.73
C GLY A 148 4.03 -18.46 5.41
N GLU A 149 4.02 -19.78 5.67
CA GLU A 149 2.85 -20.49 6.20
C GLU A 149 2.52 -20.12 7.64
N ALA A 150 3.55 -19.84 8.46
CA ALA A 150 3.34 -19.43 9.84
C ALA A 150 2.57 -18.11 9.98
N ALA A 151 2.79 -17.17 9.08
CA ALA A 151 2.04 -15.92 9.04
C ALA A 151 0.57 -16.20 8.68
N TYR A 152 0.32 -16.99 7.64
CA TYR A 152 -1.04 -17.38 7.25
C TYR A 152 -1.80 -18.01 8.44
N GLU A 153 -1.22 -19.00 9.13
CA GLU A 153 -1.84 -19.66 10.29
C GLU A 153 -2.11 -18.69 11.45
N ASN A 154 -1.20 -17.74 11.70
CA ASN A 154 -1.40 -16.71 12.71
C ASN A 154 -2.62 -15.83 12.37
N PHE A 155 -2.72 -15.36 11.14
CA PHE A 155 -3.85 -14.55 10.70
C PHE A 155 -5.16 -15.36 10.70
N LYS A 156 -5.12 -16.61 10.26
CA LYS A 156 -6.26 -17.54 10.27
C LYS A 156 -6.79 -17.77 11.69
N SER A 157 -5.90 -17.94 12.67
CA SER A 157 -6.26 -18.10 14.08
C SER A 157 -6.70 -16.80 14.77
N GLY A 158 -6.69 -15.67 14.07
CA GLY A 158 -7.11 -14.37 14.59
C GLY A 158 -6.05 -13.66 15.45
N LYS A 159 -4.81 -14.12 15.44
CA LYS A 159 -3.71 -13.39 16.07
C LYS A 159 -3.46 -12.09 15.32
N LYS A 160 -3.56 -10.97 16.04
CA LYS A 160 -3.31 -9.65 15.44
C LYS A 160 -1.82 -9.37 15.43
N PRO A 161 -1.21 -9.06 14.27
CA PRO A 161 0.17 -8.61 14.23
C PRO A 161 0.29 -7.24 14.89
N GLN A 162 1.46 -6.99 15.49
CA GLN A 162 1.83 -5.66 15.94
C GLN A 162 2.66 -5.02 14.83
N HIS A 163 2.12 -3.98 14.21
CA HIS A 163 2.80 -3.29 13.13
C HIS A 163 3.68 -2.15 13.64
N ASP A 164 4.95 -2.13 13.24
CA ASP A 164 5.83 -0.99 13.46
C ASP A 164 5.47 0.15 12.49
N LYS A 165 4.86 1.20 13.04
CA LYS A 165 4.42 2.36 12.25
C LYS A 165 5.58 3.10 11.57
N ALA A 166 6.76 3.13 12.17
CA ALA A 166 7.92 3.78 11.56
C ALA A 166 8.40 2.99 10.33
N ALA A 167 8.45 1.65 10.44
CA ALA A 167 8.78 0.78 9.33
C ALA A 167 7.75 0.87 8.20
N LEU A 168 6.45 0.96 8.52
CA LEU A 168 5.37 1.14 7.54
C LEU A 168 5.46 2.50 6.84
N GLN A 169 5.75 3.56 7.58
CA GLN A 169 5.92 4.90 7.01
C GLN A 169 7.10 4.95 6.04
N GLY A 170 8.22 4.33 6.41
CA GLY A 170 9.38 4.19 5.53
C GLY A 170 9.13 3.33 4.28
N ALA A 171 8.10 2.47 4.32
CA ALA A 171 7.67 1.64 3.19
C ALA A 171 6.62 2.31 2.28
N GLY A 172 6.32 3.58 2.48
CA GLY A 172 5.34 4.32 1.67
C GLY A 172 3.88 3.99 1.98
N VAL A 173 3.59 3.33 3.11
CA VAL A 173 2.21 3.13 3.56
C VAL A 173 1.59 4.49 3.89
N PRO A 174 0.44 4.83 3.30
CA PRO A 174 -0.19 6.12 3.51
C PRO A 174 -0.45 6.40 5.01
N PRO A 175 -0.21 7.63 5.50
CA PRO A 175 -0.47 7.99 6.90
C PRO A 175 -1.89 7.66 7.37
N SER A 176 -2.88 7.83 6.49
CA SER A 176 -4.27 7.46 6.75
C SER A 176 -4.48 5.98 7.04
N LEU A 177 -3.66 5.10 6.45
CA LEU A 177 -3.69 3.67 6.71
C LEU A 177 -2.90 3.28 7.98
N LEU A 178 -1.92 4.08 8.39
CA LEU A 178 -1.17 3.84 9.63
C LEU A 178 -2.05 3.88 10.89
N ALA A 179 -3.18 4.57 10.82
CA ALA A 179 -4.19 4.56 11.88
C ALA A 179 -4.83 3.17 12.09
N LEU A 180 -4.82 2.32 11.07
CA LEU A 180 -5.33 0.94 11.12
C LEU A 180 -4.29 -0.07 11.64
N ALA A 181 -3.02 0.32 11.70
CA ALA A 181 -1.91 -0.46 12.26
C ALA A 181 -1.94 -0.39 13.81
N ARG A 182 -2.84 -1.17 14.41
CA ARG A 182 -3.01 -1.27 15.87
C ARG A 182 -2.79 -2.69 16.33
#